data_02a07ccea9c8995b945f023a8ea21961
#
_entry.id   02a07ccea9c8995b945f023a8ea21961
#
_cell.length_a   1.000
_cell.length_b   1.000
_cell.length_c   1.000
_cell.angle_alpha   90.00
_cell.angle_beta   90.00
_cell.angle_gamma   90.00
#
_symmetry.space_group_name_H-M   'P 1'
#
loop_
_entity.id
_entity.type
_entity.pdbx_description
1 polymer ?
#
loop_
_entity_poly.entity_id
_entity_poly.type
_entity_poly.pdbx_seq_one_letter_code
_entity_poly.pdbx_strand_id
1 'polypeptide(L)'
;MPTPKKMKVVLTFEDGSKKEVEYVLNPLRSGDNPHQAGYVGEPGNSYVELIEGRGMGFTNHIDLSGYAVAVEISKTMAFLKDKRTEAVVINKHTNPAVFAARANQLEALKAALTTDKKSPFGGVMCTSSKLTRETANFLVEKNKAEKFVLDVLATPGFEDGCNEVLAEVMKNLRIIDVSPLDSWDKILSGVCGLNMKWTIGGKPVITEVDKTSFFNTKYGFEVLSKRQPTTAEMNDAHLAWIGAKAIQSNSYAYCKDGVLLAECGGQTNREDSAKFAGERALEFEVSLKGSAAATDSFIFGRDNIDLLQKQGVSVVIHPTRKLLTTGSLKPDVPIVDAINEYKMVMLRPYLIAADGTEKAWRVFRHL
;
A
#
# COMPACT_ATOMS: atom_id res chain seq x y z
N MET A 1 31.51 12.09 -1.33
CA MET A 1 30.43 11.24 -0.77
C MET A 1 30.73 10.99 0.70
N PRO A 2 29.74 10.94 1.58
CA PRO A 2 29.98 10.58 2.98
C PRO A 2 30.55 9.16 3.09
N THR A 3 31.36 8.91 4.12
CA THR A 3 32.00 7.61 4.35
C THR A 3 30.96 6.59 4.85
N PRO A 4 31.01 5.32 4.42
CA PRO A 4 30.19 4.27 4.99
C PRO A 4 30.34 4.19 6.51
N LYS A 5 29.24 3.95 7.21
CA LYS A 5 29.18 3.80 8.66
C LYS A 5 28.68 2.42 9.03
N LYS A 6 28.87 2.02 10.26
CA LYS A 6 28.28 0.80 10.81
C LYS A 6 27.27 1.16 11.90
N MET A 7 26.14 0.46 11.90
CA MET A 7 25.16 0.57 12.96
C MET A 7 24.90 -0.84 13.51
N LYS A 8 24.99 -1.00 14.81
CA LYS A 8 24.62 -2.25 15.47
C LYS A 8 23.39 -2.01 16.34
N VAL A 9 22.36 -2.81 16.11
CA VAL A 9 21.15 -2.83 16.94
C VAL A 9 21.20 -4.09 17.80
N VAL A 10 21.08 -3.94 19.11
CA VAL A 10 21.05 -5.04 20.08
C VAL A 10 19.73 -4.93 20.83
N LEU A 11 18.91 -5.97 20.74
CA LEU A 11 17.68 -6.12 21.53
C LEU A 11 17.95 -7.16 22.60
N THR A 12 17.71 -6.78 23.84
CA THR A 12 17.78 -7.71 25.00
C THR A 12 16.36 -7.93 25.51
N PHE A 13 15.94 -9.17 25.59
CA PHE A 13 14.60 -9.56 26.06
C PHE A 13 14.62 -9.83 27.57
N GLU A 14 13.44 -9.85 28.19
CA GLU A 14 13.31 -10.09 29.66
C GLU A 14 13.87 -11.43 30.11
N ASP A 15 13.85 -12.45 29.23
CA ASP A 15 14.45 -13.76 29.46
C ASP A 15 16.00 -13.76 29.35
N GLY A 16 16.61 -12.58 29.12
CA GLY A 16 18.04 -12.42 28.95
C GLY A 16 18.58 -12.77 27.57
N SER A 17 17.73 -13.26 26.65
CA SER A 17 18.14 -13.52 25.28
C SER A 17 18.44 -12.21 24.54
N LYS A 18 19.33 -12.30 23.55
CA LYS A 18 19.73 -11.13 22.75
C LYS A 18 19.54 -11.40 21.28
N LYS A 19 19.08 -10.38 20.57
CA LYS A 19 19.04 -10.35 19.12
C LYS A 19 19.90 -9.19 18.63
N GLU A 20 20.91 -9.49 17.80
CA GLU A 20 21.84 -8.48 17.29
C GLU A 20 21.73 -8.44 15.78
N VAL A 21 21.69 -7.23 15.21
CA VAL A 21 21.76 -7.00 13.76
C VAL A 21 22.78 -5.89 13.52
N GLU A 22 23.76 -6.19 12.69
CA GLU A 22 24.72 -5.21 12.19
C GLU A 22 24.33 -4.77 10.79
N TYR A 23 24.31 -3.47 10.56
CA TYR A 23 24.08 -2.85 9.26
C TYR A 23 25.33 -2.14 8.80
N VAL A 24 25.70 -2.32 7.55
CA VAL A 24 26.58 -1.42 6.86
C VAL A 24 25.74 -0.28 6.28
N LEU A 25 25.97 0.93 6.74
CA LEU A 25 25.25 2.12 6.30
C LEU A 25 25.96 2.71 5.07
N ASN A 26 25.42 2.40 3.90
CA ASN A 26 25.92 2.95 2.64
C ASN A 26 25.38 4.35 2.41
N PRO A 27 26.24 5.30 1.96
CA PRO A 27 25.81 6.67 1.71
C PRO A 27 24.85 6.74 0.53
N LEU A 28 23.75 7.47 0.70
CA LEU A 28 22.83 7.85 -0.35
C LEU A 28 23.29 9.16 -1.03
N ARG A 29 22.69 9.47 -2.18
CA ARG A 29 22.88 10.76 -2.85
C ARG A 29 22.52 11.95 -1.96
N SER A 30 21.45 11.82 -1.17
CA SER A 30 21.00 12.77 -0.16
C SER A 30 20.15 12.06 0.89
N GLY A 31 19.89 12.70 2.03
CA GLY A 31 18.84 12.30 2.95
C GLY A 31 17.45 12.71 2.44
N ASP A 32 16.53 12.91 3.35
CA ASP A 32 15.18 13.38 3.07
C ASP A 32 15.21 14.75 2.35
N ASN A 33 16.10 15.62 2.75
CA ASN A 33 16.37 16.90 2.07
C ASN A 33 17.75 16.89 1.38
N PRO A 34 17.92 17.67 0.28
CA PRO A 34 19.16 17.69 -0.50
C PRO A 34 20.43 18.04 0.28
N HIS A 35 20.32 18.83 1.34
CA HIS A 35 21.44 19.25 2.19
C HIS A 35 21.79 18.25 3.31
N GLN A 36 20.96 17.23 3.52
CA GLN A 36 21.18 16.21 4.55
C GLN A 36 21.98 15.04 4.00
N ALA A 37 22.91 14.52 4.78
CA ALA A 37 23.51 13.22 4.50
C ALA A 37 22.50 12.11 4.77
N GLY A 38 22.30 11.24 3.80
CA GLY A 38 21.45 10.04 3.91
C GLY A 38 22.28 8.77 3.87
N TYR A 39 21.76 7.72 4.45
CA TYR A 39 22.35 6.39 4.46
C TYR A 39 21.27 5.33 4.31
N VAL A 40 21.58 4.25 3.60
CA VAL A 40 20.79 3.02 3.62
C VAL A 40 21.55 1.95 4.38
N GLY A 41 20.87 1.27 5.27
CA GLY A 41 21.43 0.14 6.00
C GLY A 41 21.08 -1.17 5.29
N GLU A 42 22.09 -1.95 4.93
CA GLU A 42 21.90 -3.25 4.31
C GLU A 42 22.13 -4.36 5.33
N PRO A 43 21.09 -5.07 5.80
CA PRO A 43 21.23 -6.38 6.37
C PRO A 43 21.47 -7.37 5.24
N GLY A 44 22.33 -8.36 5.40
CA GLY A 44 22.93 -9.21 4.38
C GLY A 44 22.08 -9.87 3.29
N ASN A 45 20.78 -9.67 3.22
CA ASN A 45 19.87 -10.24 2.21
C ASN A 45 18.83 -9.21 1.78
N SER A 46 19.26 -8.09 1.21
CA SER A 46 18.36 -7.13 0.60
C SER A 46 18.17 -7.40 -0.90
N TYR A 47 17.53 -6.49 -1.55
CA TYR A 47 17.36 -6.49 -3.00
C TYR A 47 18.67 -6.13 -3.71
N VAL A 48 18.75 -6.45 -4.99
CA VAL A 48 19.91 -6.16 -5.84
C VAL A 48 19.56 -5.07 -6.86
N GLU A 49 20.37 -4.03 -6.97
CA GLU A 49 20.27 -3.04 -8.04
C GLU A 49 20.96 -3.58 -9.30
N LEU A 50 20.21 -3.73 -10.39
CA LEU A 50 20.70 -4.37 -11.60
C LEU A 50 21.23 -3.39 -12.65
N ILE A 51 20.77 -2.16 -12.64
CA ILE A 51 21.19 -1.12 -13.58
C ILE A 51 21.76 0.05 -12.81
N GLU A 52 23.03 0.36 -13.08
CA GLU A 52 23.66 1.57 -12.57
C GLU A 52 23.04 2.81 -13.22
N GLY A 53 22.76 3.79 -12.39
CA GLY A 53 22.24 5.07 -12.80
C GLY A 53 22.62 6.13 -11.78
N ARG A 54 21.81 7.18 -11.67
CA ARG A 54 21.88 8.04 -10.48
C ARG A 54 21.60 7.18 -9.26
N GLY A 55 22.45 7.27 -8.23
CA GLY A 55 22.21 6.60 -6.97
C GLY A 55 20.78 6.86 -6.44
N MET A 56 20.16 5.90 -5.77
CA MET A 56 18.85 6.08 -5.19
C MET A 56 18.88 7.14 -4.09
N GLY A 57 17.85 7.97 -4.04
CA GLY A 57 17.62 8.90 -2.94
C GLY A 57 16.86 8.24 -1.81
N PHE A 58 16.76 8.91 -0.67
CA PHE A 58 16.03 8.44 0.50
C PHE A 58 14.57 8.05 0.18
N THR A 59 13.85 8.90 -0.54
CA THR A 59 12.45 8.65 -0.92
C THR A 59 12.28 7.42 -1.80
N ASN A 60 13.20 7.17 -2.74
CA ASN A 60 13.13 5.99 -3.60
C ASN A 60 13.19 4.68 -2.78
N HIS A 61 14.06 4.62 -1.76
CA HIS A 61 14.15 3.45 -0.88
C HIS A 61 12.88 3.23 -0.06
N ILE A 62 12.26 4.31 0.44
CA ILE A 62 11.03 4.21 1.21
C ILE A 62 9.86 3.80 0.32
N ASP A 63 9.81 4.31 -0.90
CA ASP A 63 8.76 4.03 -1.88
C ASP A 63 8.79 2.58 -2.39
N LEU A 64 9.88 1.83 -2.18
CA LEU A 64 9.92 0.38 -2.40
C LEU A 64 8.89 -0.39 -1.54
N SER A 65 8.32 0.24 -0.52
CA SER A 65 7.18 -0.31 0.24
C SER A 65 5.97 -0.65 -0.64
N GLY A 66 5.86 -0.07 -1.83
CA GLY A 66 4.89 -0.46 -2.85
C GLY A 66 4.97 -1.93 -3.27
N TYR A 67 6.14 -2.57 -3.14
CA TYR A 67 6.27 -4.00 -3.40
C TYR A 67 5.44 -4.84 -2.42
N ALA A 68 5.43 -4.50 -1.13
CA ALA A 68 4.57 -5.16 -0.16
C ALA A 68 3.08 -5.06 -0.54
N VAL A 69 2.66 -3.89 -1.02
CA VAL A 69 1.27 -3.67 -1.49
C VAL A 69 0.95 -4.55 -2.70
N ALA A 70 1.85 -4.61 -3.70
CA ALA A 70 1.67 -5.45 -4.89
C ALA A 70 1.55 -6.94 -4.54
N VAL A 71 2.40 -7.44 -3.66
CA VAL A 71 2.36 -8.83 -3.19
C VAL A 71 1.11 -9.11 -2.36
N GLU A 72 0.70 -8.18 -1.47
CA GLU A 72 -0.53 -8.34 -0.67
C GLU A 72 -1.76 -8.41 -1.56
N ILE A 73 -1.88 -7.54 -2.56
CA ILE A 73 -2.96 -7.56 -3.55
C ILE A 73 -2.99 -8.91 -4.28
N SER A 74 -1.87 -9.32 -4.88
CA SER A 74 -1.77 -10.55 -5.67
C SER A 74 -2.17 -11.79 -4.85
N LYS A 75 -1.57 -11.96 -3.68
CA LYS A 75 -1.86 -13.11 -2.79
C LYS A 75 -3.30 -13.08 -2.26
N THR A 76 -3.86 -11.90 -1.98
CA THR A 76 -5.25 -11.77 -1.55
C THR A 76 -6.20 -12.16 -2.67
N MET A 77 -5.98 -11.70 -3.91
CA MET A 77 -6.80 -12.10 -5.05
C MET A 77 -6.73 -13.61 -5.30
N ALA A 78 -5.54 -14.20 -5.23
CA ALA A 78 -5.38 -15.65 -5.33
C ALA A 78 -6.13 -16.41 -4.22
N PHE A 79 -6.06 -15.94 -2.97
CA PHE A 79 -6.79 -16.50 -1.83
C PHE A 79 -8.30 -16.44 -2.05
N LEU A 80 -8.82 -15.37 -2.63
CA LEU A 80 -10.23 -15.19 -2.98
C LEU A 80 -10.63 -15.95 -4.26
N LYS A 81 -9.70 -16.67 -4.89
CA LYS A 81 -9.90 -17.36 -6.18
C LYS A 81 -10.34 -16.40 -7.30
N ASP A 82 -9.93 -15.15 -7.21
CA ASP A 82 -10.09 -14.17 -8.27
C ASP A 82 -8.98 -14.36 -9.32
N LYS A 83 -9.32 -14.18 -10.59
CA LYS A 83 -8.33 -14.31 -11.68
C LYS A 83 -7.40 -13.11 -11.80
N ARG A 84 -7.70 -11.99 -11.12
CA ARG A 84 -6.91 -10.75 -11.13
C ARG A 84 -5.72 -10.85 -10.15
N THR A 85 -4.79 -11.75 -10.42
CA THR A 85 -3.65 -12.02 -9.53
C THR A 85 -2.36 -11.26 -9.89
N GLU A 86 -2.31 -10.64 -11.08
CA GLU A 86 -1.21 -9.79 -11.47
C GLU A 86 -1.43 -8.38 -10.97
N ALA A 87 -0.60 -7.94 -10.03
CA ALA A 87 -0.70 -6.61 -9.43
C ALA A 87 0.47 -5.71 -9.83
N VAL A 88 0.14 -4.48 -10.19
CA VAL A 88 1.09 -3.39 -10.41
C VAL A 88 0.73 -2.23 -9.50
N VAL A 89 1.72 -1.70 -8.80
CA VAL A 89 1.60 -0.55 -7.90
C VAL A 89 2.66 0.48 -8.30
N ILE A 90 2.30 1.74 -8.39
CA ILE A 90 3.27 2.83 -8.50
C ILE A 90 3.16 3.66 -7.23
N ASN A 91 4.20 3.57 -6.41
CA ASN A 91 4.31 4.29 -5.15
C ASN A 91 5.00 5.64 -5.36
N LYS A 92 4.55 6.64 -4.61
CA LYS A 92 5.22 7.94 -4.54
C LYS A 92 4.99 8.57 -3.17
N HIS A 93 6.08 8.98 -2.53
CA HIS A 93 6.03 9.57 -1.18
C HIS A 93 5.29 8.67 -0.17
N THR A 94 5.63 7.39 -0.19
CA THR A 94 5.08 6.32 0.65
C THR A 94 3.61 5.93 0.40
N ASN A 95 2.92 6.61 -0.52
CA ASN A 95 1.54 6.29 -0.86
C ASN A 95 1.46 5.57 -2.21
N PRO A 96 0.57 4.58 -2.38
CA PRO A 96 0.27 4.01 -3.68
C PRO A 96 -0.54 5.03 -4.50
N ALA A 97 0.16 5.81 -5.34
CA ALA A 97 -0.49 6.79 -6.22
C ALA A 97 -1.49 6.13 -7.17
N VAL A 98 -1.13 4.95 -7.69
CA VAL A 98 -2.02 4.10 -8.49
C VAL A 98 -1.70 2.63 -8.23
N PHE A 99 -2.71 1.78 -8.31
CA PHE A 99 -2.53 0.34 -8.45
C PHE A 99 -3.67 -0.31 -9.22
N ALA A 100 -3.39 -1.46 -9.79
CA ALA A 100 -4.43 -2.33 -10.32
C ALA A 100 -4.03 -3.81 -10.24
N ALA A 101 -5.04 -4.65 -10.22
CA ALA A 101 -4.94 -6.10 -10.33
C ALA A 101 -5.70 -6.59 -11.56
N ARG A 102 -5.07 -7.43 -12.40
CA ARG A 102 -5.64 -8.02 -13.62
C ARG A 102 -5.19 -9.47 -13.77
N ALA A 103 -5.67 -10.13 -14.82
CA ALA A 103 -5.24 -11.48 -15.16
C ALA A 103 -3.82 -11.50 -15.76
N ASN A 104 -3.33 -10.39 -16.29
CA ASN A 104 -1.97 -10.23 -16.76
C ASN A 104 -1.39 -8.88 -16.35
N GLN A 105 -0.06 -8.80 -16.32
CA GLN A 105 0.70 -7.67 -15.78
C GLN A 105 0.55 -6.41 -16.65
N LEU A 106 0.56 -6.54 -17.98
CA LEU A 106 0.42 -5.39 -18.87
C LEU A 106 -0.94 -4.71 -18.71
N GLU A 107 -2.01 -5.50 -18.63
CA GLU A 107 -3.36 -4.96 -18.41
C GLU A 107 -3.50 -4.34 -17.01
N ALA A 108 -2.81 -4.88 -16.01
CA ALA A 108 -2.74 -4.25 -14.68
C ALA A 108 -2.05 -2.88 -14.76
N LEU A 109 -0.90 -2.78 -15.43
CA LEU A 109 -0.22 -1.49 -15.61
C LEU A 109 -1.07 -0.48 -16.38
N LYS A 110 -1.65 -0.89 -17.51
CA LYS A 110 -2.53 0.00 -18.30
C LYS A 110 -3.71 0.49 -17.47
N ALA A 111 -4.37 -0.40 -16.72
CA ALA A 111 -5.50 -0.04 -15.89
C ALA A 111 -5.09 0.93 -14.74
N ALA A 112 -3.96 0.69 -14.08
CA ALA A 112 -3.46 1.58 -13.04
C ALA A 112 -3.22 3.01 -13.58
N LEU A 113 -2.68 3.14 -14.78
CA LEU A 113 -2.35 4.43 -15.40
C LEU A 113 -3.57 5.20 -15.96
N THR A 114 -4.79 4.64 -15.86
CA THR A 114 -6.01 5.35 -16.33
C THR A 114 -6.58 6.30 -15.27
N THR A 115 -6.23 6.15 -13.99
CA THR A 115 -6.91 6.85 -12.89
C THR A 115 -6.21 8.15 -12.50
N ASP A 116 -4.95 8.11 -12.12
CA ASP A 116 -4.14 9.31 -11.90
C ASP A 116 -3.12 9.46 -13.02
N LYS A 117 -3.28 10.47 -13.86
CA LYS A 117 -2.41 10.72 -15.01
C LYS A 117 -1.15 11.51 -14.68
N LYS A 118 -1.02 12.04 -13.45
CA LYS A 118 0.08 12.94 -13.05
C LYS A 118 1.03 12.30 -12.05
N SER A 119 0.51 11.71 -10.98
CA SER A 119 1.32 11.25 -9.84
C SER A 119 2.27 10.09 -10.14
N PRO A 120 1.95 9.14 -11.05
CA PRO A 120 2.87 8.05 -11.39
C PRO A 120 4.21 8.50 -11.99
N PHE A 121 4.27 9.70 -12.55
CA PHE A 121 5.50 10.25 -13.12
C PHE A 121 6.59 10.40 -12.04
N GLY A 122 7.76 9.79 -12.28
CA GLY A 122 8.88 9.77 -11.32
C GLY A 122 8.65 8.90 -10.09
N GLY A 123 7.64 8.02 -10.13
CA GLY A 123 7.33 7.09 -9.04
C GLY A 123 8.19 5.82 -9.06
N VAL A 124 7.97 4.99 -8.06
CA VAL A 124 8.55 3.65 -7.91
C VAL A 124 7.49 2.62 -8.30
N MET A 125 7.66 1.98 -9.44
CA MET A 125 6.79 0.90 -9.91
C MET A 125 7.20 -0.42 -9.29
N CYS A 126 6.24 -1.14 -8.74
CA CYS A 126 6.41 -2.47 -8.16
C CYS A 126 5.46 -3.46 -8.84
N THR A 127 5.96 -4.64 -9.18
CA THR A 127 5.17 -5.74 -9.76
C THR A 127 5.14 -6.93 -8.82
N SER A 128 4.02 -7.65 -8.76
CA SER A 128 3.87 -8.84 -7.92
C SER A 128 4.54 -10.09 -8.49
N SER A 129 4.80 -10.10 -9.80
CA SER A 129 5.42 -11.17 -10.55
C SER A 129 6.61 -10.65 -11.37
N LYS A 130 7.37 -11.56 -11.99
CA LYS A 130 8.46 -11.21 -12.90
C LYS A 130 7.99 -10.23 -13.97
N LEU A 131 8.83 -9.23 -14.27
CA LEU A 131 8.53 -8.28 -15.35
C LEU A 131 8.41 -9.02 -16.68
N THR A 132 7.26 -8.87 -17.33
CA THR A 132 7.05 -9.45 -18.65
C THR A 132 7.65 -8.57 -19.74
N ARG A 133 8.06 -9.18 -20.83
CA ARG A 133 8.61 -8.45 -21.99
C ARG A 133 7.58 -7.49 -22.59
N GLU A 134 6.30 -7.87 -22.61
CA GLU A 134 5.23 -7.00 -23.09
C GLU A 134 5.11 -5.73 -22.21
N THR A 135 5.20 -5.88 -20.89
CA THR A 135 5.16 -4.74 -19.96
C THR A 135 6.38 -3.84 -20.14
N ALA A 136 7.58 -4.41 -20.31
CA ALA A 136 8.80 -3.66 -20.58
C ALA A 136 8.71 -2.85 -21.88
N ASN A 137 8.25 -3.47 -22.96
CA ASN A 137 8.04 -2.81 -24.25
C ASN A 137 7.02 -1.65 -24.13
N PHE A 138 5.91 -1.86 -23.44
CA PHE A 138 4.91 -0.81 -23.21
C PHE A 138 5.50 0.39 -22.45
N LEU A 139 6.33 0.17 -21.43
CA LEU A 139 7.01 1.25 -20.71
C LEU A 139 7.93 2.06 -21.63
N VAL A 140 8.68 1.36 -22.51
CA VAL A 140 9.56 2.00 -23.50
C VAL A 140 8.76 2.83 -24.51
N GLU A 141 7.67 2.28 -25.05
CA GLU A 141 6.82 2.99 -25.98
C GLU A 141 6.19 4.23 -25.32
N LYS A 142 5.69 4.07 -24.10
CA LYS A 142 5.10 5.18 -23.35
C LYS A 142 6.13 6.25 -23.00
N ASN A 143 7.37 5.88 -22.69
CA ASN A 143 8.45 6.84 -22.49
C ASN A 143 8.76 7.61 -23.80
N LYS A 144 8.84 6.92 -24.93
CA LYS A 144 9.09 7.55 -26.25
C LYS A 144 7.96 8.51 -26.66
N ALA A 145 6.71 8.09 -26.49
CA ALA A 145 5.52 8.84 -26.92
C ALA A 145 5.20 10.02 -25.97
N GLU A 146 5.20 9.79 -24.67
CA GLU A 146 4.66 10.73 -23.69
C GLU A 146 5.72 11.28 -22.71
N LYS A 147 6.99 10.87 -22.87
CA LYS A 147 8.07 11.17 -21.92
C LYS A 147 7.77 10.67 -20.50
N PHE A 148 6.97 9.61 -20.39
CA PHE A 148 6.68 9.00 -19.09
C PHE A 148 7.95 8.43 -18.47
N VAL A 149 8.24 8.84 -17.24
CA VAL A 149 9.45 8.47 -16.51
C VAL A 149 9.06 7.78 -15.21
N LEU A 150 9.73 6.68 -14.91
CA LEU A 150 9.80 6.06 -13.60
C LEU A 150 11.19 6.27 -13.01
N ASP A 151 11.28 6.50 -11.72
CA ASP A 151 12.56 6.59 -11.02
C ASP A 151 13.13 5.20 -10.72
N VAL A 152 12.26 4.27 -10.32
CA VAL A 152 12.63 2.90 -9.95
C VAL A 152 11.59 1.92 -10.46
N LEU A 153 12.03 0.74 -10.88
CA LEU A 153 11.23 -0.44 -11.14
C LEU A 153 11.71 -1.57 -10.24
N ALA A 154 10.84 -2.06 -9.36
CA ALA A 154 11.09 -3.17 -8.46
C ALA A 154 10.24 -4.39 -8.85
N THR A 155 10.90 -5.52 -9.11
CA THR A 155 10.24 -6.74 -9.61
C THR A 155 10.96 -8.00 -9.12
N PRO A 156 10.25 -9.12 -8.85
CA PRO A 156 10.88 -10.36 -8.41
C PRO A 156 11.47 -11.15 -9.59
N GLY A 157 12.24 -10.50 -10.46
CA GLY A 157 12.88 -11.06 -11.62
C GLY A 157 12.34 -10.52 -12.95
N PHE A 158 12.84 -11.06 -14.05
CA PHE A 158 12.61 -10.55 -15.41
C PHE A 158 12.43 -11.72 -16.37
N GLU A 159 11.63 -11.51 -17.41
CA GLU A 159 11.71 -12.31 -18.62
C GLU A 159 12.94 -11.89 -19.45
N ASP A 160 13.43 -12.81 -20.30
CA ASP A 160 14.62 -12.59 -21.12
C ASP A 160 14.51 -11.33 -21.99
N GLY A 161 15.56 -10.52 -21.99
CA GLY A 161 15.66 -9.30 -22.78
C GLY A 161 14.90 -8.08 -22.23
N CYS A 162 14.29 -8.15 -21.04
CA CYS A 162 13.61 -7.00 -20.44
C CYS A 162 14.60 -5.90 -20.04
N ASN A 163 15.72 -6.26 -19.42
CA ASN A 163 16.69 -5.29 -18.91
C ASN A 163 17.34 -4.50 -20.04
N GLU A 164 17.70 -5.19 -21.13
CA GLU A 164 18.33 -4.60 -22.31
C GLU A 164 17.41 -3.56 -22.94
N VAL A 165 16.13 -3.92 -23.12
CA VAL A 165 15.12 -3.02 -23.73
C VAL A 165 14.89 -1.77 -22.87
N LEU A 166 14.81 -1.92 -21.55
CA LEU A 166 14.63 -0.80 -20.62
C LEU A 166 15.89 0.08 -20.56
N ALA A 167 17.07 -0.52 -20.46
CA ALA A 167 18.35 0.19 -20.33
C ALA A 167 18.65 1.04 -21.59
N GLU A 168 18.32 0.57 -22.77
CA GLU A 168 18.54 1.30 -24.03
C GLU A 168 17.81 2.64 -24.05
N VAL A 169 16.58 2.69 -23.54
CA VAL A 169 15.69 3.85 -23.68
C VAL A 169 15.56 4.64 -22.38
N MET A 170 15.47 3.96 -21.25
CA MET A 170 15.20 4.56 -19.94
C MET A 170 16.46 4.66 -19.09
N LYS A 171 17.50 5.34 -19.60
CA LYS A 171 18.87 5.43 -19.01
C LYS A 171 18.94 5.87 -17.55
N ASN A 172 17.93 6.51 -17.02
CA ASN A 172 17.89 6.96 -15.62
C ASN A 172 17.03 6.06 -14.73
N LEU A 173 16.38 5.05 -15.29
CA LEU A 173 15.59 4.08 -14.55
C LEU A 173 16.53 3.18 -13.74
N ARG A 174 16.22 2.99 -12.46
CA ARG A 174 16.88 2.01 -11.61
C ARG A 174 16.03 0.78 -11.56
N ILE A 175 16.62 -0.36 -11.83
CA ILE A 175 15.92 -1.65 -11.82
C ILE A 175 16.40 -2.43 -10.60
N ILE A 176 15.46 -2.82 -9.76
CA ILE A 176 15.70 -3.52 -8.51
C ILE A 176 15.11 -4.92 -8.61
N ASP A 177 15.96 -5.93 -8.49
CA ASP A 177 15.51 -7.31 -8.33
C ASP A 177 15.18 -7.57 -6.86
N VAL A 178 13.90 -7.75 -6.58
CA VAL A 178 13.40 -8.07 -5.23
C VAL A 178 13.14 -9.56 -5.02
N SER A 179 13.62 -10.43 -5.92
CA SER A 179 13.48 -11.89 -5.80
C SER A 179 14.06 -12.47 -4.50
N PRO A 180 15.10 -11.87 -3.85
CA PRO A 180 15.53 -12.32 -2.53
C PRO A 180 14.47 -12.13 -1.43
N LEU A 181 13.48 -11.26 -1.63
CA LEU A 181 12.33 -11.06 -0.74
C LEU A 181 11.22 -12.06 -1.05
N ASP A 182 11.52 -13.35 -1.00
CA ASP A 182 10.70 -14.48 -1.45
C ASP A 182 9.53 -14.84 -0.50
N SER A 183 9.47 -14.24 0.66
CA SER A 183 8.44 -14.49 1.67
C SER A 183 7.88 -13.22 2.28
N TRP A 184 6.63 -13.30 2.76
CA TRP A 184 5.98 -12.18 3.42
C TRP A 184 6.75 -11.68 4.64
N ASP A 185 7.36 -12.59 5.36
CA ASP A 185 8.21 -12.25 6.51
C ASP A 185 9.47 -11.48 6.12
N LYS A 186 10.09 -11.79 4.99
CA LYS A 186 11.25 -11.04 4.49
C LYS A 186 10.84 -9.66 3.96
N ILE A 187 9.70 -9.55 3.27
CA ILE A 187 9.17 -8.28 2.76
C ILE A 187 8.88 -7.30 3.91
N LEU A 188 8.33 -7.81 5.02
CA LEU A 188 7.93 -7.01 6.18
C LEU A 188 8.86 -7.21 7.39
N SER A 189 10.14 -7.48 7.18
CA SER A 189 11.04 -7.88 8.25
C SER A 189 11.29 -6.80 9.32
N GLY A 190 11.31 -5.53 8.95
CA GLY A 190 11.71 -4.47 9.90
C GLY A 190 13.07 -4.75 10.57
N VAL A 191 13.41 -4.04 11.63
CA VAL A 191 14.58 -4.37 12.46
C VAL A 191 14.18 -5.43 13.47
N CYS A 192 14.58 -6.67 13.27
CA CYS A 192 14.21 -7.80 14.14
C CYS A 192 12.68 -7.98 14.30
N GLY A 193 11.89 -7.65 13.30
CA GLY A 193 10.43 -7.70 13.39
C GLY A 193 9.79 -6.47 14.03
N LEU A 194 10.55 -5.40 14.25
CA LEU A 194 10.10 -4.17 14.88
C LEU A 194 10.23 -2.97 13.95
N ASN A 195 9.25 -2.08 14.00
CA ASN A 195 9.31 -0.73 13.46
C ASN A 195 9.69 0.24 14.57
N MET A 196 10.58 1.18 14.29
CA MET A 196 11.07 2.16 15.25
C MET A 196 10.95 3.57 14.67
N LYS A 197 10.44 4.48 15.50
CA LYS A 197 10.40 5.91 15.22
C LYS A 197 11.00 6.68 16.36
N TRP A 198 11.60 7.81 16.04
CA TRP A 198 12.20 8.69 17.02
C TRP A 198 11.28 9.87 17.32
N THR A 199 11.07 10.13 18.60
CA THR A 199 10.33 11.30 19.07
C THR A 199 11.29 12.41 19.51
N ILE A 200 10.73 13.55 19.85
CA ILE A 200 11.48 14.65 20.44
C ILE A 200 12.31 14.17 21.66
N GLY A 201 13.53 14.66 21.77
CA GLY A 201 14.46 14.23 22.81
C GLY A 201 15.10 12.85 22.61
N GLY A 202 15.00 12.30 21.39
CA GLY A 202 15.68 11.04 21.02
C GLY A 202 15.08 9.79 21.63
N LYS A 203 13.80 9.80 22.05
CA LYS A 203 13.12 8.61 22.57
C LYS A 203 12.60 7.75 21.42
N PRO A 204 12.97 6.45 21.34
CA PRO A 204 12.36 5.57 20.34
C PRO A 204 10.93 5.18 20.77
N VAL A 205 10.03 5.17 19.79
CA VAL A 205 8.73 4.50 19.89
C VAL A 205 8.78 3.28 19.00
N ILE A 206 8.50 2.12 19.57
CA ILE A 206 8.70 0.83 18.93
C ILE A 206 7.36 0.11 18.83
N THR A 207 7.07 -0.47 17.66
CA THR A 207 5.93 -1.34 17.45
C THR A 207 6.38 -2.60 16.71
N GLU A 208 5.67 -3.69 16.88
CA GLU A 208 5.86 -4.86 16.01
C GLU A 208 5.50 -4.50 14.57
N VAL A 209 6.16 -5.15 13.62
CA VAL A 209 5.78 -5.04 12.21
C VAL A 209 4.42 -5.69 12.03
N ASP A 210 3.46 -4.95 11.48
CA ASP A 210 2.16 -5.50 11.13
C ASP A 210 2.26 -6.41 9.91
N LYS A 211 2.25 -7.72 10.15
CA LYS A 211 2.30 -8.78 9.12
C LYS A 211 0.93 -9.31 8.74
N THR A 212 -0.13 -8.73 9.29
CA THR A 212 -1.49 -9.19 9.02
C THR A 212 -1.93 -8.89 7.60
N SER A 213 -2.55 -9.88 6.99
CA SER A 213 -3.08 -9.83 5.64
C SER A 213 -4.20 -10.86 5.46
N PHE A 214 -5.06 -10.66 4.47
CA PHE A 214 -6.17 -11.57 4.20
C PHE A 214 -5.73 -12.99 3.84
N PHE A 215 -4.57 -13.16 3.26
CA PHE A 215 -4.08 -14.46 2.80
C PHE A 215 -3.32 -15.26 3.87
N ASN A 216 -2.89 -14.65 4.96
CA ASN A 216 -2.07 -15.33 5.98
C ASN A 216 -2.68 -15.37 7.39
N THR A 217 -3.84 -14.77 7.60
CA THR A 217 -4.52 -14.71 8.90
C THR A 217 -6.01 -15.01 8.75
N LYS A 218 -6.67 -15.38 9.85
CA LYS A 218 -8.13 -15.48 9.90
C LYS A 218 -8.77 -14.09 9.93
N TYR A 219 -8.66 -13.41 8.83
CA TYR A 219 -9.08 -12.04 8.63
C TYR A 219 -10.27 -12.00 7.69
N GLY A 220 -11.25 -11.16 7.96
CA GLY A 220 -12.44 -11.08 7.13
C GLY A 220 -13.23 -9.80 7.35
N PHE A 221 -14.39 -9.76 6.69
CA PHE A 221 -15.37 -8.70 6.85
C PHE A 221 -16.67 -9.21 7.41
N GLU A 222 -17.19 -8.53 8.41
CA GLU A 222 -18.57 -8.65 8.85
C GLU A 222 -19.43 -7.65 8.09
N VAL A 223 -20.58 -8.08 7.59
CA VAL A 223 -21.56 -7.22 6.94
C VAL A 223 -22.50 -6.65 7.99
N LEU A 224 -22.49 -5.33 8.18
CA LEU A 224 -23.34 -4.64 9.16
C LEU A 224 -24.62 -4.06 8.53
N SER A 225 -24.68 -3.95 7.22
CA SER A 225 -25.84 -3.44 6.48
C SER A 225 -26.85 -4.52 6.19
N LYS A 226 -28.11 -4.11 5.87
CA LYS A 226 -29.16 -5.04 5.39
C LYS A 226 -28.82 -5.62 4.01
N ARG A 227 -28.26 -4.79 3.11
CA ARG A 227 -27.80 -5.22 1.79
C ARG A 227 -26.52 -6.04 1.92
N GLN A 228 -26.47 -7.18 1.22
CA GLN A 228 -25.27 -8.00 1.11
C GLN A 228 -24.45 -7.54 -0.09
N PRO A 229 -23.11 -7.60 -0.02
CA PRO A 229 -22.24 -7.32 -1.16
C PRO A 229 -22.32 -8.46 -2.19
N THR A 230 -22.14 -8.13 -3.44
CA THR A 230 -21.82 -9.12 -4.47
C THR A 230 -20.37 -9.61 -4.31
N THR A 231 -20.01 -10.72 -4.96
CA THR A 231 -18.61 -11.20 -4.95
C THR A 231 -17.65 -10.15 -5.51
N ALA A 232 -18.02 -9.46 -6.57
CA ALA A 232 -17.19 -8.40 -7.15
C ALA A 232 -16.98 -7.23 -6.18
N GLU A 233 -18.04 -6.75 -5.54
CA GLU A 233 -17.95 -5.71 -4.51
C GLU A 233 -17.10 -6.14 -3.31
N MET A 234 -17.20 -7.41 -2.90
CA MET A 234 -16.38 -7.94 -1.81
C MET A 234 -14.90 -7.97 -2.20
N ASN A 235 -14.57 -8.40 -3.41
CA ASN A 235 -13.18 -8.42 -3.90
C ASN A 235 -12.60 -7.00 -4.00
N ASP A 236 -13.36 -6.05 -4.51
CA ASP A 236 -12.94 -4.64 -4.56
C ASP A 236 -12.83 -4.01 -3.16
N ALA A 237 -13.66 -4.46 -2.20
CA ALA A 237 -13.54 -4.06 -0.80
C ALA A 237 -12.20 -4.51 -0.18
N HIS A 238 -11.72 -5.71 -0.49
CA HIS A 238 -10.40 -6.17 -0.05
C HIS A 238 -9.30 -5.26 -0.61
N LEU A 239 -9.37 -4.89 -1.88
CA LEU A 239 -8.39 -3.99 -2.51
C LEU A 239 -8.44 -2.58 -1.91
N ALA A 240 -9.63 -2.04 -1.70
CA ALA A 240 -9.79 -0.73 -1.05
C ALA A 240 -9.20 -0.73 0.36
N TRP A 241 -9.39 -1.82 1.12
CA TRP A 241 -8.83 -1.96 2.46
C TRP A 241 -7.29 -2.05 2.45
N ILE A 242 -6.71 -2.83 1.52
CA ILE A 242 -5.25 -2.88 1.33
C ILE A 242 -4.72 -1.49 0.97
N GLY A 243 -5.41 -0.77 0.07
CA GLY A 243 -5.08 0.61 -0.29
C GLY A 243 -5.10 1.56 0.92
N ALA A 244 -6.21 1.57 1.68
CA ALA A 244 -6.34 2.43 2.86
C ALA A 244 -5.28 2.12 3.93
N LYS A 245 -4.89 0.84 4.10
CA LYS A 245 -3.80 0.41 4.97
C LYS A 245 -2.44 0.93 4.50
N ALA A 246 -2.23 1.05 3.20
CA ALA A 246 -0.97 1.49 2.61
C ALA A 246 -0.80 3.03 2.60
N ILE A 247 -1.89 3.78 2.68
CA ILE A 247 -1.93 5.24 2.64
C ILE A 247 -1.77 5.83 4.04
N GLN A 248 -1.12 6.97 4.16
CA GLN A 248 -0.94 7.66 5.44
C GLN A 248 -2.28 8.10 6.04
N SER A 249 -2.45 7.92 7.35
CA SER A 249 -3.65 8.32 8.10
C SER A 249 -3.82 9.87 8.11
N ASN A 250 -5.03 10.41 8.06
CA ASN A 250 -6.32 9.78 7.78
C ASN A 250 -6.42 9.45 6.29
N SER A 251 -6.79 8.23 5.95
CA SER A 251 -6.79 7.76 4.56
C SER A 251 -8.17 7.40 4.04
N TYR A 252 -8.33 7.55 2.72
CA TYR A 252 -9.37 6.91 1.92
C TYR A 252 -8.77 6.30 0.66
N ALA A 253 -9.23 5.10 0.31
CA ALA A 253 -8.95 4.44 -0.95
C ALA A 253 -10.25 3.95 -1.57
N TYR A 254 -10.45 4.25 -2.85
CA TYR A 254 -11.64 3.87 -3.63
C TYR A 254 -11.24 2.87 -4.68
N CYS A 255 -11.81 1.67 -4.65
CA CYS A 255 -11.51 0.61 -5.61
C CYS A 255 -12.77 0.14 -6.33
N LYS A 256 -12.61 -0.18 -7.62
CA LYS A 256 -13.62 -0.84 -8.42
C LYS A 256 -12.96 -1.62 -9.54
N ASP A 257 -13.53 -2.78 -9.83
CA ASP A 257 -13.06 -3.66 -10.90
C ASP A 257 -11.54 -3.94 -10.83
N GLY A 258 -10.99 -4.04 -9.61
CA GLY A 258 -9.58 -4.32 -9.39
C GLY A 258 -8.64 -3.13 -9.57
N VAL A 259 -9.14 -1.90 -9.58
CA VAL A 259 -8.35 -0.67 -9.78
C VAL A 259 -8.54 0.29 -8.62
N LEU A 260 -7.47 0.92 -8.15
CA LEU A 260 -7.52 2.11 -7.31
C LEU A 260 -7.99 3.29 -8.16
N LEU A 261 -9.22 3.73 -7.92
CA LEU A 261 -9.84 4.83 -8.66
C LEU A 261 -9.39 6.21 -8.17
N ALA A 262 -9.29 6.34 -6.85
CA ALA A 262 -8.83 7.55 -6.18
C ALA A 262 -8.32 7.21 -4.78
N GLU A 263 -7.44 8.06 -4.26
CA GLU A 263 -6.94 7.97 -2.91
C GLU A 263 -6.69 9.37 -2.33
N CYS A 264 -6.71 9.47 -1.03
CA CYS A 264 -6.17 10.61 -0.30
C CYS A 264 -5.75 10.17 1.09
N GLY A 265 -4.62 10.70 1.56
CA GLY A 265 -4.13 10.46 2.91
C GLY A 265 -3.39 11.63 3.50
N GLY A 266 -2.92 11.48 4.76
CA GLY A 266 -2.18 12.51 5.46
C GLY A 266 -3.02 13.72 5.90
N GLN A 267 -4.34 13.62 5.87
CA GLN A 267 -5.22 14.71 6.28
C GLN A 267 -5.46 14.71 7.79
N THR A 268 -5.68 15.89 8.35
CA THR A 268 -5.94 16.06 9.78
C THR A 268 -7.32 15.58 10.19
N ASN A 269 -8.26 15.51 9.25
CA ASN A 269 -9.58 14.92 9.46
C ASN A 269 -9.96 13.98 8.31
N ARG A 270 -10.89 13.08 8.56
CA ARG A 270 -11.28 12.01 7.63
C ARG A 270 -12.20 12.49 6.52
N GLU A 271 -13.04 13.48 6.81
CA GLU A 271 -13.96 14.06 5.85
C GLU A 271 -13.20 14.72 4.70
N ASP A 272 -12.12 15.45 5.01
CA ASP A 272 -11.25 16.06 4.01
C ASP A 272 -10.60 15.02 3.12
N SER A 273 -10.16 13.87 3.69
CA SER A 273 -9.60 12.77 2.89
C SER A 273 -10.62 12.24 1.88
N ALA A 274 -11.88 12.03 2.31
CA ALA A 274 -12.94 11.58 1.41
C ALA A 274 -13.27 12.62 0.34
N LYS A 275 -13.34 13.89 0.74
CA LYS A 275 -13.63 15.01 -0.16
C LYS A 275 -12.54 15.19 -1.22
N PHE A 276 -11.29 15.27 -0.80
CA PHE A 276 -10.16 15.48 -1.72
C PHE A 276 -9.94 14.29 -2.66
N ALA A 277 -10.14 13.06 -2.19
CA ALA A 277 -10.11 11.89 -3.09
C ALA A 277 -11.21 11.99 -4.17
N GLY A 278 -12.43 12.41 -3.80
CA GLY A 278 -13.51 12.63 -4.76
C GLY A 278 -13.25 13.77 -5.74
N GLU A 279 -12.70 14.90 -5.28
CA GLU A 279 -12.31 16.03 -6.13
C GLU A 279 -11.22 15.61 -7.13
N ARG A 280 -10.25 14.82 -6.68
CA ARG A 280 -9.19 14.28 -7.54
C ARG A 280 -9.72 13.32 -8.59
N ALA A 281 -10.68 12.45 -8.23
CA ALA A 281 -11.35 11.59 -9.20
C ALA A 281 -12.04 12.42 -10.29
N LEU A 282 -12.74 13.50 -9.91
CA LEU A 282 -13.37 14.42 -10.87
C LEU A 282 -12.36 15.13 -11.78
N GLU A 283 -11.21 15.57 -11.24
CA GLU A 283 -10.13 16.20 -12.02
C GLU A 283 -9.65 15.28 -13.16
N PHE A 284 -9.58 13.98 -12.91
CA PHE A 284 -9.14 12.98 -13.88
C PHE A 284 -10.29 12.31 -14.66
N GLU A 285 -11.51 12.78 -14.48
CA GLU A 285 -12.73 12.22 -15.12
C GLU A 285 -12.96 10.76 -14.74
N VAL A 286 -12.57 10.36 -13.54
CA VAL A 286 -12.74 9.01 -12.99
C VAL A 286 -14.05 8.92 -12.21
N SER A 287 -14.93 8.00 -12.60
CA SER A 287 -16.19 7.78 -11.91
C SER A 287 -16.00 6.89 -10.68
N LEU A 288 -16.42 7.37 -9.53
CA LEU A 288 -16.47 6.59 -8.28
C LEU A 288 -17.76 5.77 -8.11
N LYS A 289 -18.67 5.83 -9.10
CA LYS A 289 -19.96 5.15 -9.03
C LYS A 289 -19.80 3.64 -8.92
N GLY A 290 -20.39 3.06 -7.88
CA GLY A 290 -20.36 1.62 -7.60
C GLY A 290 -19.03 1.15 -7.01
N SER A 291 -18.15 2.04 -6.55
CA SER A 291 -16.89 1.67 -5.92
C SER A 291 -17.06 1.17 -4.48
N ALA A 292 -16.05 0.48 -4.00
CA ALA A 292 -15.80 0.23 -2.59
C ALA A 292 -14.85 1.30 -2.06
N ALA A 293 -15.21 1.96 -0.96
CA ALA A 293 -14.39 2.98 -0.29
C ALA A 293 -14.00 2.49 1.11
N ALA A 294 -12.69 2.45 1.37
CA ALA A 294 -12.13 2.09 2.67
C ALA A 294 -11.41 3.26 3.33
N THR A 295 -11.50 3.31 4.66
CA THR A 295 -10.75 4.25 5.49
C THR A 295 -10.05 3.52 6.64
N ASP A 296 -8.87 4.00 7.01
CA ASP A 296 -7.98 3.41 8.01
C ASP A 296 -8.53 3.43 9.45
N SER A 297 -9.54 4.26 9.73
CA SER A 297 -10.14 4.38 11.05
C SER A 297 -11.66 4.61 10.96
N PHE A 298 -12.31 4.77 12.11
CA PHE A 298 -13.77 4.82 12.18
C PHE A 298 -14.36 6.16 11.69
N ILE A 299 -15.54 6.07 11.09
CA ILE A 299 -16.38 7.18 10.70
C ILE A 299 -17.21 7.61 11.92
N PHE A 300 -17.28 8.90 12.23
CA PHE A 300 -17.97 9.39 13.40
C PHE A 300 -19.41 9.86 13.12
N GLY A 301 -19.64 10.43 11.96
CA GLY A 301 -20.90 11.10 11.64
C GLY A 301 -21.52 10.61 10.33
N ARG A 302 -22.82 10.85 10.22
CA ARG A 302 -23.60 10.55 9.02
C ARG A 302 -23.11 11.34 7.81
N ASP A 303 -22.60 12.56 8.01
CA ASP A 303 -22.06 13.45 6.99
C ASP A 303 -21.03 12.79 6.06
N ASN A 304 -20.16 11.96 6.60
CA ASN A 304 -19.25 11.15 5.80
C ASN A 304 -19.99 10.17 4.89
N ILE A 305 -21.04 9.51 5.37
CA ILE A 305 -21.84 8.57 4.57
C ILE A 305 -22.60 9.32 3.48
N ASP A 306 -23.15 10.47 3.80
CA ASP A 306 -23.85 11.34 2.85
C ASP A 306 -22.90 11.81 1.73
N LEU A 307 -21.63 12.12 2.06
CA LEU A 307 -20.60 12.47 1.09
C LEU A 307 -20.26 11.27 0.18
N LEU A 308 -20.01 10.10 0.76
CA LEU A 308 -19.70 8.88 0.00
C LEU A 308 -20.84 8.47 -0.94
N GLN A 309 -22.09 8.63 -0.48
CA GLN A 309 -23.27 8.39 -1.30
C GLN A 309 -23.34 9.35 -2.50
N LYS A 310 -23.09 10.65 -2.28
CA LYS A 310 -23.03 11.65 -3.37
C LYS A 310 -21.95 11.33 -4.40
N GLN A 311 -20.84 10.73 -3.97
CA GLN A 311 -19.77 10.25 -4.84
C GLN A 311 -20.14 8.94 -5.57
N GLY A 312 -21.25 8.31 -5.20
CA GLY A 312 -21.76 7.08 -5.83
C GLY A 312 -21.15 5.79 -5.28
N VAL A 313 -20.52 5.83 -4.11
CA VAL A 313 -19.96 4.64 -3.44
C VAL A 313 -21.05 3.63 -3.13
N SER A 314 -20.78 2.34 -3.36
CA SER A 314 -21.72 1.25 -3.06
C SER A 314 -21.33 0.46 -1.80
N VAL A 315 -20.06 0.40 -1.46
CA VAL A 315 -19.54 -0.35 -0.32
C VAL A 315 -18.65 0.55 0.52
N VAL A 316 -18.88 0.61 1.82
CA VAL A 316 -18.07 1.36 2.78
C VAL A 316 -17.40 0.39 3.75
N ILE A 317 -16.09 0.52 3.88
CA ILE A 317 -15.30 -0.28 4.81
C ILE A 317 -14.68 0.64 5.85
N HIS A 318 -15.03 0.43 7.10
CA HIS A 318 -14.36 1.10 8.22
C HIS A 318 -14.36 0.24 9.48
N PRO A 319 -13.31 0.32 10.32
CA PRO A 319 -13.30 -0.36 11.60
C PRO A 319 -14.32 0.30 12.55
N THR A 320 -15.15 -0.48 13.21
CA THR A 320 -16.09 0.05 14.20
C THR A 320 -15.39 0.33 15.53
N ARG A 321 -15.89 1.32 16.26
CA ARG A 321 -15.40 1.65 17.59
C ARG A 321 -15.80 0.54 18.58
N LYS A 322 -14.84 -0.26 19.03
CA LYS A 322 -15.03 -1.03 20.27
C LYS A 322 -14.85 -0.05 21.42
N LEU A 323 -15.90 0.17 22.21
CA LEU A 323 -15.76 0.89 23.47
C LEU A 323 -14.84 0.06 24.38
N LEU A 324 -13.62 0.54 24.58
CA LEU A 324 -12.59 -0.10 25.41
C LEU A 324 -13.04 -0.32 26.86
N THR A 325 -14.14 0.29 27.28
CA THR A 325 -14.60 0.33 28.68
C THR A 325 -15.75 -0.59 29.01
N THR A 326 -16.53 -1.09 28.04
CA THR A 326 -17.78 -1.85 28.34
C THR A 326 -17.91 -3.20 27.66
N GLY A 327 -16.94 -3.61 26.83
CA GLY A 327 -16.99 -4.93 26.17
C GLY A 327 -18.09 -5.11 25.10
N SER A 328 -19.05 -4.19 24.99
CA SER A 328 -20.11 -4.26 23.98
C SER A 328 -19.78 -3.43 22.75
N LEU A 329 -19.81 -4.10 21.59
CA LEU A 329 -19.86 -3.44 20.29
C LEU A 329 -21.26 -2.78 20.17
N LYS A 330 -21.37 -1.49 20.46
CA LYS A 330 -22.53 -0.76 19.98
C LYS A 330 -22.27 -0.44 18.51
N PRO A 331 -23.08 -0.95 17.57
CA PRO A 331 -23.04 -0.44 16.20
C PRO A 331 -23.28 1.06 16.28
N ASP A 332 -22.61 1.82 15.43
CA ASP A 332 -22.87 3.25 15.28
C ASP A 332 -24.22 3.40 14.55
N VAL A 333 -25.31 3.31 15.31
CA VAL A 333 -26.68 3.22 14.81
C VAL A 333 -26.96 4.27 13.72
N PRO A 334 -26.60 5.57 13.90
CA PRO A 334 -26.86 6.58 12.88
C PRO A 334 -26.14 6.32 11.55
N ILE A 335 -24.95 5.71 11.58
CA ILE A 335 -24.16 5.39 10.39
C ILE A 335 -24.78 4.20 9.66
N VAL A 336 -25.11 3.13 10.40
CA VAL A 336 -25.74 1.94 9.83
C VAL A 336 -27.13 2.27 9.25
N ASP A 337 -27.87 3.16 9.90
CA ASP A 337 -29.18 3.61 9.40
C ASP A 337 -29.02 4.41 8.09
N ALA A 338 -28.06 5.31 8.00
CA ALA A 338 -27.76 6.04 6.76
C ALA A 338 -27.33 5.09 5.61
N ILE A 339 -26.47 4.13 5.90
CA ILE A 339 -26.05 3.08 4.95
C ILE A 339 -27.26 2.30 4.42
N ASN A 340 -28.19 1.90 5.31
CA ASN A 340 -29.38 1.16 4.93
C ASN A 340 -30.38 2.03 4.15
N GLU A 341 -30.54 3.30 4.50
CA GLU A 341 -31.36 4.29 3.80
C GLU A 341 -30.90 4.42 2.34
N TYR A 342 -29.58 4.54 2.13
CA TYR A 342 -28.98 4.65 0.80
C TYR A 342 -28.76 3.31 0.06
N LYS A 343 -29.19 2.20 0.66
CA LYS A 343 -29.01 0.83 0.12
C LYS A 343 -27.54 0.50 -0.20
N MET A 344 -26.62 1.07 0.56
CA MET A 344 -25.19 0.77 0.49
C MET A 344 -24.86 -0.49 1.30
N VAL A 345 -23.67 -1.01 1.14
CA VAL A 345 -23.09 -2.05 2.01
C VAL A 345 -22.13 -1.41 2.99
N MET A 346 -22.16 -1.89 4.23
CA MET A 346 -21.17 -1.55 5.24
C MET A 346 -20.44 -2.79 5.71
N LEU A 347 -19.12 -2.75 5.62
CA LEU A 347 -18.22 -3.81 6.04
C LEU A 347 -17.37 -3.38 7.23
N ARG A 348 -17.28 -4.23 8.22
CA ARG A 348 -16.38 -4.10 9.34
C ARG A 348 -15.26 -5.14 9.23
N PRO A 349 -13.98 -4.72 9.13
CA PRO A 349 -12.90 -5.68 9.17
C PRO A 349 -12.75 -6.28 10.56
N TYR A 350 -12.46 -7.59 10.64
CA TYR A 350 -12.16 -8.30 11.87
C TYR A 350 -10.99 -9.26 11.72
N LEU A 351 -10.34 -9.57 12.84
CA LEU A 351 -9.31 -10.59 12.97
C LEU A 351 -9.78 -11.61 14.00
N ILE A 352 -9.61 -12.90 13.70
CA ILE A 352 -9.76 -13.96 14.68
C ILE A 352 -8.38 -14.23 15.30
N ALA A 353 -8.24 -13.94 16.58
CA ALA A 353 -7.02 -14.20 17.34
C ALA A 353 -6.75 -15.72 17.46
N ALA A 354 -5.52 -16.09 17.83
CA ALA A 354 -5.13 -17.49 18.00
C ALA A 354 -5.96 -18.24 19.04
N ASP A 355 -6.50 -17.55 20.04
CA ASP A 355 -7.42 -18.06 21.05
C ASP A 355 -8.88 -18.22 20.58
N GLY A 356 -9.13 -17.93 19.29
CA GLY A 356 -10.47 -17.99 18.69
C GLY A 356 -11.36 -16.78 18.99
N THR A 357 -10.88 -15.78 19.73
CA THR A 357 -11.66 -14.57 20.02
C THR A 357 -11.65 -13.62 18.82
N GLU A 358 -12.81 -13.01 18.52
CA GLU A 358 -12.92 -11.98 17.50
C GLU A 358 -12.35 -10.65 18.02
N LYS A 359 -11.40 -10.07 17.29
CA LYS A 359 -10.88 -8.73 17.57
C LYS A 359 -11.26 -7.79 16.44
N ALA A 360 -12.04 -6.76 16.76
CA ALA A 360 -12.31 -5.69 15.81
C ALA A 360 -10.99 -4.94 15.50
N TRP A 361 -10.76 -4.70 14.21
CA TRP A 361 -9.52 -4.07 13.74
C TRP A 361 -9.62 -2.56 13.71
N ARG A 362 -8.52 -1.96 14.15
CA ARG A 362 -8.15 -0.59 13.81
C ARG A 362 -6.85 -0.66 13.04
N VAL A 363 -6.85 -0.23 11.79
CA VAL A 363 -5.60 0.01 11.09
C VAL A 363 -5.24 1.46 11.34
N PHE A 364 -4.19 1.66 12.12
CA PHE A 364 -3.55 2.96 12.24
C PHE A 364 -2.15 2.84 11.66
N ARG A 365 -1.93 3.45 10.52
CA ARG A 365 -0.59 3.76 10.08
C ARG A 365 -0.33 5.21 10.44
N HIS A 366 0.16 5.43 11.63
CA HIS A 366 0.83 6.68 11.95
C HIS A 366 2.28 6.53 11.52
N LEU A 367 2.60 6.94 10.31
CA LEU A 367 3.97 7.10 9.84
C LEU A 367 4.53 8.43 10.30
#